data_dbcc4112990a8c5eebd5e2cc9ffaf41b
#
_entry.id   dbcc4112990a8c5eebd5e2cc9ffaf41b
#
_cell.length_a   1.000
_cell.length_b   1.000
_cell.length_c   1.000
_cell.angle_alpha   90.00
_cell.angle_beta   90.00
_cell.angle_gamma   90.00
#
_symmetry.space_group_name_H-M   'P 1'
#
loop_
_entity.id
_entity.type
_entity.pdbx_description
1 polymer ?
#
loop_
_entity_poly.entity_id
_entity_poly.type
_entity_poly.pdbx_seq_one_letter_code
_entity_poly.pdbx_strand_id
1 'polypeptide(L)'
;IGDEVIYRDLDDEMLFVSGLTESGMKIPESEQTEQHKKMFELSNKLVLELKESDVIIISVPIYNFGPPATLKAWSDLAARVKETFKYNPDGSRVGLLQDKQVYLVITSGGTKINSKEDFLTPWLIHVLNFFGIKKIDIIAADQMALDYEKSIKDAEEQINKIS
;
A
#
# COMPACT_ATOMS: atom_id res chain seq x y z
N ILE A 1 -5.44 2.72 27.67
CA ILE A 1 -4.45 1.97 26.89
C ILE A 1 -4.36 2.74 25.59
N GLY A 2 -3.24 3.45 25.35
CA GLY A 2 -3.04 4.16 24.09
C GLY A 2 -2.73 3.14 23.00
N ASP A 3 -3.22 3.40 21.79
CA ASP A 3 -2.90 2.58 20.63
C ASP A 3 -1.41 2.78 20.28
N GLU A 4 -0.69 1.71 19.99
CA GLU A 4 0.67 1.77 19.50
C GLU A 4 0.62 2.15 18.00
N VAL A 5 1.37 3.19 17.62
CA VAL A 5 1.42 3.66 16.23
C VAL A 5 2.77 3.32 15.63
N ILE A 6 2.74 2.53 14.55
CA ILE A 6 3.90 2.29 13.69
C ILE A 6 3.86 3.31 12.56
N TYR A 7 4.86 4.17 12.47
CA TYR A 7 5.01 5.14 11.38
C TYR A 7 5.98 4.63 10.32
N ARG A 8 5.58 4.71 9.05
CA ARG A 8 6.39 4.32 7.90
C ARG A 8 6.42 5.43 6.86
N ASP A 9 7.58 6.06 6.67
CA ASP A 9 7.84 6.90 5.52
C ASP A 9 8.44 6.04 4.38
N LEU A 10 7.81 6.08 3.21
CA LEU A 10 8.25 5.29 2.06
C LEU A 10 9.43 5.94 1.31
N ASP A 11 9.77 7.19 1.61
CA ASP A 11 10.91 7.86 0.99
C ASP A 11 12.23 7.57 1.72
N ASP A 12 12.16 7.16 3.01
CA ASP A 12 13.36 6.98 3.83
C ASP A 12 14.22 5.75 3.47
N GLU A 13 13.59 4.61 3.16
CA GLU A 13 14.31 3.32 3.02
C GLU A 13 13.86 2.47 1.82
N MET A 14 13.16 3.06 0.83
CA MET A 14 12.54 2.25 -0.21
C MET A 14 13.55 1.76 -1.26
N LEU A 15 13.62 0.44 -1.43
CA LEU A 15 14.40 -0.21 -2.48
C LEU A 15 13.52 -0.45 -3.71
N PHE A 16 13.96 0.02 -4.87
CA PHE A 16 13.28 -0.31 -6.13
C PHE A 16 13.46 -1.79 -6.47
N VAL A 17 12.34 -2.47 -6.71
CA VAL A 17 12.35 -3.86 -7.13
C VAL A 17 12.75 -3.93 -8.60
N SER A 18 13.83 -4.63 -8.89
CA SER A 18 14.29 -4.97 -10.24
C SER A 18 14.07 -6.47 -10.51
N GLY A 19 14.21 -6.88 -11.76
CA GLY A 19 14.16 -8.31 -12.09
C GLY A 19 15.20 -9.14 -11.32
N LEU A 20 16.34 -8.55 -10.96
CA LEU A 20 17.36 -9.18 -10.13
C LEU A 20 16.86 -9.37 -8.68
N THR A 21 16.17 -8.39 -8.11
CA THR A 21 15.63 -8.47 -6.75
C THR A 21 14.43 -9.43 -6.66
N GLU A 22 13.57 -9.46 -7.69
CA GLU A 22 12.47 -10.42 -7.76
C GLU A 22 12.99 -11.87 -7.85
N SER A 23 14.04 -12.12 -8.66
CA SER A 23 14.66 -13.44 -8.72
C SER A 23 15.29 -13.84 -7.38
N GLY A 24 15.82 -12.89 -6.62
CA GLY A 24 16.39 -13.09 -5.29
C GLY A 24 15.41 -13.72 -4.30
N MET A 25 14.11 -13.43 -4.39
CA MET A 25 13.09 -14.05 -3.54
C MET A 25 12.95 -15.58 -3.71
N LYS A 26 13.54 -16.14 -4.74
CA LYS A 26 13.56 -17.57 -5.04
C LYS A 26 14.93 -18.23 -4.82
N ILE A 27 15.94 -17.45 -4.44
CA ILE A 27 17.31 -17.93 -4.22
C ILE A 27 17.44 -18.46 -2.79
N PRO A 28 18.06 -19.64 -2.57
CA PRO A 28 18.39 -20.13 -1.24
C PRO A 28 19.23 -19.12 -0.45
N GLU A 29 19.03 -19.06 0.87
CA GLU A 29 19.71 -18.08 1.74
C GLU A 29 21.24 -18.11 1.58
N SER A 30 21.81 -19.32 1.40
CA SER A 30 23.25 -19.53 1.18
C SER A 30 23.82 -18.91 -0.09
N GLU A 31 22.94 -18.57 -1.05
CA GLU A 31 23.33 -18.02 -2.35
C GLU A 31 22.96 -16.53 -2.50
N GLN A 32 22.36 -15.94 -1.43
CA GLN A 32 21.91 -14.54 -1.46
C GLN A 32 23.10 -13.59 -1.38
N THR A 33 23.09 -12.58 -2.24
CA THR A 33 24.00 -11.43 -2.15
C THR A 33 23.60 -10.50 -1.00
N GLU A 34 24.49 -9.58 -0.60
CA GLU A 34 24.16 -8.57 0.42
C GLU A 34 22.98 -7.67 0.00
N GLN A 35 22.81 -7.41 -1.30
CA GLN A 35 21.66 -6.68 -1.81
C GLN A 35 20.36 -7.48 -1.63
N HIS A 36 20.38 -8.79 -1.87
CA HIS A 36 19.25 -9.67 -1.61
C HIS A 36 18.87 -9.68 -0.13
N LYS A 37 19.86 -9.78 0.78
CA LYS A 37 19.62 -9.77 2.23
C LYS A 37 18.96 -8.48 2.70
N LYS A 38 19.46 -7.31 2.28
CA LYS A 38 18.86 -6.02 2.60
C LYS A 38 17.42 -5.90 2.11
N MET A 39 17.14 -6.38 0.90
CA MET A 39 15.78 -6.40 0.35
C MET A 39 14.87 -7.30 1.16
N PHE A 40 15.32 -8.49 1.57
CA PHE A 40 14.55 -9.40 2.41
C PHE A 40 14.31 -8.83 3.81
N GLU A 41 15.30 -8.18 4.40
CA GLU A 41 15.18 -7.51 5.69
C GLU A 41 14.07 -6.45 5.64
N LEU A 42 14.11 -5.55 4.64
CA LEU A 42 13.06 -4.56 4.43
C LEU A 42 11.70 -5.21 4.16
N SER A 43 11.65 -6.20 3.24
CA SER A 43 10.41 -6.91 2.92
C SER A 43 9.80 -7.59 4.16
N ASN A 44 10.62 -8.22 5.02
CA ASN A 44 10.15 -8.85 6.25
C ASN A 44 9.58 -7.81 7.22
N LYS A 45 10.23 -6.64 7.35
CA LYS A 45 9.76 -5.53 8.18
C LYS A 45 8.38 -5.03 7.71
N LEU A 46 8.22 -4.77 6.39
CA LEU A 46 6.95 -4.33 5.80
C LEU A 46 5.82 -5.36 5.99
N VAL A 47 6.13 -6.64 5.83
CA VAL A 47 5.16 -7.73 6.06
C VAL A 47 4.75 -7.80 7.52
N LEU A 48 5.70 -7.65 8.46
CA LEU A 48 5.42 -7.68 9.89
C LEU A 48 4.51 -6.51 10.29
N GLU A 49 4.82 -5.30 9.85
CA GLU A 49 4.00 -4.10 10.06
C GLU A 49 2.55 -4.31 9.57
N LEU A 50 2.38 -4.88 8.37
CA LEU A 50 1.05 -5.22 7.85
C LEU A 50 0.32 -6.28 8.68
N LYS A 51 1.03 -7.25 9.24
CA LYS A 51 0.43 -8.32 10.06
C LYS A 51 0.01 -7.83 11.44
N GLU A 52 0.83 -7.00 12.07
CA GLU A 52 0.63 -6.52 13.44
C GLU A 52 -0.39 -5.38 13.54
N SER A 53 -0.60 -4.62 12.46
CA SER A 53 -1.55 -3.52 12.46
C SER A 53 -3.00 -4.01 12.28
N ASP A 54 -3.91 -3.59 13.15
CA ASP A 54 -5.36 -3.79 13.00
C ASP A 54 -5.96 -2.72 12.08
N VAL A 55 -5.45 -1.49 12.18
CA VAL A 55 -5.84 -0.35 11.37
C VAL A 55 -4.63 0.16 10.59
N ILE A 56 -4.81 0.40 9.29
CA ILE A 56 -3.75 0.88 8.40
C ILE A 56 -4.23 2.17 7.73
N ILE A 57 -3.45 3.24 7.84
CA ILE A 57 -3.70 4.50 7.16
C ILE A 57 -2.64 4.65 6.07
N ILE A 58 -3.06 4.77 4.80
CA ILE A 58 -2.17 5.01 3.66
C ILE A 58 -2.45 6.41 3.13
N SER A 59 -1.55 7.35 3.42
CA SER A 59 -1.59 8.70 2.87
C SER A 59 -0.78 8.74 1.58
N VAL A 60 -1.41 9.10 0.46
CA VAL A 60 -0.79 9.00 -0.85
C VAL A 60 -1.30 10.05 -1.84
N PRO A 61 -0.42 10.76 -2.56
CA PRO A 61 -0.81 11.62 -3.67
C PRO A 61 -0.97 10.83 -4.98
N ILE A 62 -1.82 11.31 -5.87
CA ILE A 62 -1.79 10.88 -7.27
C ILE A 62 -0.69 11.64 -7.99
N TYR A 63 0.34 10.94 -8.46
CA TYR A 63 1.42 11.50 -9.28
C TYR A 63 1.28 11.01 -10.73
N ASN A 64 1.10 11.94 -11.66
CA ASN A 64 0.94 11.61 -13.09
C ASN A 64 -0.08 10.47 -13.31
N PHE A 65 -1.26 10.62 -12.72
CA PHE A 65 -2.42 9.69 -12.80
C PHE A 65 -2.27 8.36 -12.02
N GLY A 66 -1.11 8.07 -11.43
CA GLY A 66 -0.83 6.78 -10.78
C GLY A 66 -0.20 6.92 -9.40
N PRO A 67 0.25 5.78 -8.83
CA PRO A 67 0.94 5.76 -7.55
C PRO A 67 2.34 6.35 -7.64
N PRO A 68 2.85 6.97 -6.55
CA PRO A 68 4.27 7.24 -6.41
C PRO A 68 5.09 5.96 -6.58
N ALA A 69 6.31 6.08 -7.13
CA ALA A 69 7.19 4.92 -7.35
C ALA A 69 7.51 4.15 -6.06
N THR A 70 7.63 4.86 -4.94
CA THR A 70 7.88 4.30 -3.62
C THR A 70 6.71 3.44 -3.13
N LEU A 71 5.47 3.85 -3.35
CA LEU A 71 4.30 3.03 -3.02
C LEU A 71 4.21 1.77 -3.90
N LYS A 72 4.58 1.89 -5.18
CA LYS A 72 4.67 0.70 -6.06
C LYS A 72 5.73 -0.27 -5.55
N ALA A 73 6.93 0.22 -5.17
CA ALA A 73 8.00 -0.59 -4.59
C ALA A 73 7.57 -1.26 -3.27
N TRP A 74 6.87 -0.52 -2.41
CA TRP A 74 6.26 -1.07 -1.19
C TRP A 74 5.34 -2.25 -1.51
N SER A 75 4.45 -2.11 -2.47
CA SER A 75 3.51 -3.18 -2.83
C SER A 75 4.24 -4.44 -3.35
N ASP A 76 5.32 -4.27 -4.09
CA ASP A 76 6.11 -5.38 -4.63
C ASP A 76 6.91 -6.10 -3.52
N LEU A 77 7.45 -5.35 -2.55
CA LEU A 77 8.15 -5.92 -1.40
C LEU A 77 7.21 -6.57 -0.38
N ALA A 78 5.99 -6.04 -0.24
CA ALA A 78 4.96 -6.60 0.65
C ALA A 78 4.25 -7.83 0.07
N ALA A 79 4.26 -8.02 -1.26
CA ALA A 79 3.63 -9.14 -1.94
C ALA A 79 4.45 -10.44 -1.76
N ARG A 80 4.30 -11.10 -0.62
CA ARG A 80 5.07 -12.28 -0.23
C ARG A 80 4.19 -13.53 -0.15
N VAL A 81 4.59 -14.57 -0.89
CA VAL A 81 3.93 -15.89 -0.83
C VAL A 81 4.07 -16.48 0.57
N LYS A 82 2.98 -17.02 1.11
CA LYS A 82 2.81 -17.56 2.46
C LYS A 82 2.81 -16.52 3.58
N GLU A 83 3.06 -15.25 3.27
CA GLU A 83 3.07 -14.15 4.23
C GLU A 83 1.83 -13.26 4.10
N THR A 84 1.64 -12.65 2.92
CA THR A 84 0.51 -11.75 2.61
C THR A 84 -0.52 -12.41 1.70
N PHE A 85 -0.14 -13.43 0.96
CA PHE A 85 -1.04 -14.26 0.14
C PHE A 85 -0.50 -15.68 -0.04
N LYS A 86 -1.34 -16.60 -0.54
CA LYS A 86 -0.94 -17.97 -0.92
C LYS A 86 -1.64 -18.41 -2.19
N TYR A 87 -1.06 -19.43 -2.83
CA TYR A 87 -1.71 -20.18 -3.90
C TYR A 87 -2.40 -21.41 -3.34
N ASN A 88 -3.60 -21.69 -3.82
CA ASN A 88 -4.30 -22.95 -3.61
C ASN A 88 -3.83 -24.01 -4.63
N PRO A 89 -4.12 -25.32 -4.41
CA PRO A 89 -3.76 -26.37 -5.34
C PRO A 89 -4.34 -26.22 -6.76
N ASP A 90 -5.46 -25.52 -6.90
CA ASP A 90 -6.11 -25.20 -8.17
C ASP A 90 -5.50 -23.98 -8.89
N GLY A 91 -4.46 -23.36 -8.33
CA GLY A 91 -3.80 -22.17 -8.84
C GLY A 91 -4.48 -20.86 -8.48
N SER A 92 -5.63 -20.88 -7.81
CA SER A 92 -6.27 -19.67 -7.30
C SER A 92 -5.44 -19.02 -6.17
N ARG A 93 -5.65 -17.72 -5.92
CA ARG A 93 -4.92 -16.94 -4.92
C ARG A 93 -5.84 -16.55 -3.78
N VAL A 94 -5.32 -16.64 -2.56
CA VAL A 94 -6.01 -16.22 -1.34
C VAL A 94 -5.12 -15.27 -0.57
N GLY A 95 -5.65 -14.09 -0.22
CA GLY A 95 -4.98 -13.15 0.67
C GLY A 95 -5.04 -13.60 2.12
N LEU A 96 -4.00 -13.30 2.89
CA LEU A 96 -3.82 -13.77 4.26
C LEU A 96 -4.02 -12.68 5.32
N LEU A 97 -4.12 -11.40 4.91
CA LEU A 97 -4.31 -10.25 5.80
C LEU A 97 -5.80 -9.91 5.92
N GLN A 98 -6.55 -10.79 6.61
CA GLN A 98 -7.98 -10.58 6.85
C GLN A 98 -8.21 -9.71 8.09
N ASP A 99 -9.46 -9.21 8.22
CA ASP A 99 -9.96 -8.46 9.38
C ASP A 99 -9.28 -7.13 9.70
N LYS A 100 -8.54 -6.56 8.75
CA LYS A 100 -7.92 -5.25 8.87
C LYS A 100 -8.81 -4.16 8.29
N GLN A 101 -8.80 -2.98 8.94
CA GLN A 101 -9.41 -1.76 8.44
C GLN A 101 -8.35 -0.91 7.75
N VAL A 102 -8.60 -0.43 6.54
CA VAL A 102 -7.71 0.48 5.82
C VAL A 102 -8.41 1.79 5.52
N TYR A 103 -7.75 2.90 5.78
CA TYR A 103 -8.14 4.24 5.35
C TYR A 103 -7.14 4.74 4.31
N LEU A 104 -7.63 5.00 3.09
CA LEU A 104 -6.85 5.59 2.02
C LEU A 104 -7.08 7.10 2.02
N VAL A 105 -6.08 7.85 2.45
CA VAL A 105 -6.09 9.33 2.40
C VAL A 105 -5.42 9.75 1.11
N ILE A 106 -6.22 10.07 0.09
CA ILE A 106 -5.73 10.33 -1.27
C ILE A 106 -5.82 11.81 -1.60
N THR A 107 -4.72 12.37 -2.08
CA THR A 107 -4.67 13.76 -2.55
C THR A 107 -4.37 13.83 -4.04
N SER A 108 -4.87 14.88 -4.72
CA SER A 108 -4.47 15.17 -6.09
C SER A 108 -4.55 16.66 -6.42
N GLY A 109 -3.71 17.12 -7.35
CA GLY A 109 -3.79 18.47 -7.89
C GLY A 109 -4.98 18.64 -8.83
N GLY A 110 -5.13 17.79 -9.82
CA GLY A 110 -6.15 17.92 -10.88
C GLY A 110 -7.00 16.67 -11.11
N THR A 111 -6.51 15.50 -10.81
CA THR A 111 -7.22 14.24 -11.05
C THR A 111 -8.36 14.07 -10.05
N LYS A 112 -9.56 13.87 -10.55
CA LYS A 112 -10.71 13.50 -9.71
C LYS A 112 -10.63 12.03 -9.34
N ILE A 113 -10.79 11.71 -8.03
CA ILE A 113 -10.81 10.33 -7.53
C ILE A 113 -11.97 9.55 -8.16
N ASN A 114 -11.70 8.30 -8.51
CA ASN A 114 -12.62 7.40 -9.24
C ASN A 114 -13.01 7.88 -10.64
N SER A 115 -12.30 8.84 -11.22
CA SER A 115 -12.47 9.20 -12.63
C SER A 115 -11.71 8.23 -13.55
N LYS A 116 -11.89 8.41 -14.87
CA LYS A 116 -11.16 7.62 -15.88
C LYS A 116 -9.65 7.85 -15.88
N GLU A 117 -9.19 8.92 -15.27
CA GLU A 117 -7.78 9.30 -15.17
C GLU A 117 -7.16 8.91 -13.82
N ASP A 118 -7.94 8.32 -12.92
CA ASP A 118 -7.44 7.81 -11.64
C ASP A 118 -7.01 6.35 -11.78
N PHE A 119 -5.72 6.14 -11.95
CA PHE A 119 -5.12 4.79 -11.97
C PHE A 119 -4.54 4.39 -10.60
N LEU A 120 -4.46 5.31 -9.63
CA LEU A 120 -4.00 5.00 -8.28
C LEU A 120 -5.04 4.23 -7.49
N THR A 121 -6.24 4.80 -7.33
CA THR A 121 -7.26 4.27 -6.41
C THR A 121 -7.67 2.83 -6.76
N PRO A 122 -8.06 2.49 -8.00
CA PRO A 122 -8.44 1.13 -8.34
C PRO A 122 -7.28 0.14 -8.25
N TRP A 123 -6.04 0.58 -8.56
CA TRP A 123 -4.86 -0.26 -8.43
C TRP A 123 -4.57 -0.58 -6.95
N LEU A 124 -4.59 0.42 -6.06
CA LEU A 124 -4.28 0.22 -4.65
C LEU A 124 -5.34 -0.64 -3.96
N ILE A 125 -6.63 -0.42 -4.25
CA ILE A 125 -7.72 -1.28 -3.79
C ILE A 125 -7.50 -2.72 -4.26
N HIS A 126 -7.08 -2.92 -5.52
CA HIS A 126 -6.79 -4.26 -6.05
C HIS A 126 -5.65 -4.94 -5.29
N VAL A 127 -4.55 -4.23 -5.02
CA VAL A 127 -3.40 -4.75 -4.25
C VAL A 127 -3.82 -5.14 -2.83
N LEU A 128 -4.55 -4.28 -2.12
CA LEU A 128 -5.02 -4.56 -0.77
C LEU A 128 -5.99 -5.76 -0.74
N ASN A 129 -6.90 -5.83 -1.71
CA ASN A 129 -7.79 -6.98 -1.88
C ASN A 129 -7.03 -8.28 -2.18
N PHE A 130 -5.94 -8.19 -2.95
CA PHE A 130 -5.05 -9.31 -3.22
C PHE A 130 -4.37 -9.81 -1.95
N PHE A 131 -4.00 -8.92 -1.02
CA PHE A 131 -3.50 -9.29 0.31
C PHE A 131 -4.59 -9.84 1.25
N GLY A 132 -5.87 -9.70 0.90
CA GLY A 132 -7.00 -10.19 1.70
C GLY A 132 -7.77 -9.10 2.45
N ILE A 133 -7.31 -7.86 2.40
CA ILE A 133 -7.94 -6.71 3.06
C ILE A 133 -9.17 -6.27 2.27
N LYS A 134 -10.34 -6.25 2.91
CA LYS A 134 -11.63 -5.95 2.27
C LYS A 134 -12.31 -4.68 2.80
N LYS A 135 -11.99 -4.30 4.05
CA LYS A 135 -12.56 -3.10 4.66
C LYS A 135 -11.67 -1.92 4.33
N ILE A 136 -12.06 -1.14 3.32
CA ILE A 136 -11.27 -0.02 2.80
C ILE A 136 -12.20 1.18 2.66
N ASP A 137 -11.89 2.24 3.38
CA ASP A 137 -12.55 3.54 3.27
C ASP A 137 -11.61 4.54 2.59
N ILE A 138 -12.19 5.42 1.78
CA ILE A 138 -11.44 6.42 1.03
C ILE A 138 -11.78 7.80 1.59
N ILE A 139 -10.75 8.58 1.89
CA ILE A 139 -10.82 10.00 2.22
C ILE A 139 -10.12 10.74 1.09
N ALA A 140 -10.86 11.54 0.35
CA ALA A 140 -10.37 12.20 -0.84
C ALA A 140 -10.26 13.72 -0.64
N ALA A 141 -9.05 14.27 -0.79
CA ALA A 141 -8.81 15.69 -1.02
C ALA A 141 -8.31 15.86 -2.46
N ASP A 142 -9.21 15.69 -3.42
CA ASP A 142 -8.86 15.71 -4.84
C ASP A 142 -9.09 17.08 -5.49
N GLN A 143 -8.51 17.27 -6.68
CA GLN A 143 -8.64 18.50 -7.47
C GLN A 143 -8.24 19.78 -6.70
N MET A 144 -7.27 19.68 -5.79
CA MET A 144 -6.84 20.78 -4.93
C MET A 144 -6.32 22.00 -5.68
N ALA A 145 -5.83 21.84 -6.92
CA ALA A 145 -5.42 22.94 -7.77
C ALA A 145 -6.60 23.74 -8.35
N LEU A 146 -7.82 23.17 -8.33
CA LEU A 146 -9.04 23.85 -8.80
C LEU A 146 -9.73 24.59 -7.64
N ASP A 147 -9.89 23.95 -6.49
CA ASP A 147 -10.52 24.53 -5.31
C ASP A 147 -9.97 23.85 -4.04
N TYR A 148 -8.90 24.44 -3.48
CA TYR A 148 -8.22 23.90 -2.32
C TYR A 148 -9.12 23.85 -1.07
N GLU A 149 -9.82 24.96 -0.77
CA GLU A 149 -10.62 25.08 0.45
C GLU A 149 -11.77 24.07 0.44
N LYS A 150 -12.43 23.93 -0.69
CA LYS A 150 -13.49 22.95 -0.87
C LYS A 150 -12.97 21.53 -0.73
N SER A 151 -11.84 21.20 -1.36
CA SER A 151 -11.25 19.84 -1.31
C SER A 151 -10.90 19.44 0.12
N ILE A 152 -10.31 20.34 0.91
CA ILE A 152 -10.00 20.08 2.33
C ILE A 152 -11.27 19.90 3.15
N LYS A 153 -12.24 20.80 2.98
CA LYS A 153 -13.53 20.69 3.69
C LYS A 153 -14.25 19.39 3.40
N ASP A 154 -14.30 18.99 2.14
CA ASP A 154 -14.94 17.73 1.73
C ASP A 154 -14.23 16.51 2.35
N ALA A 155 -12.89 16.54 2.49
CA ALA A 155 -12.11 15.51 3.16
C ALA A 155 -12.37 15.46 4.68
N GLU A 156 -12.43 16.62 5.35
CA GLU A 156 -12.77 16.71 6.77
C GLU A 156 -14.18 16.18 7.06
N GLU A 157 -15.15 16.47 6.18
CA GLU A 157 -16.51 15.93 6.30
C GLU A 157 -16.54 14.39 6.13
N GLN A 158 -15.65 13.82 5.32
CA GLN A 158 -15.49 12.36 5.18
C GLN A 158 -14.90 11.75 6.46
N ILE A 159 -13.87 12.36 7.03
CA ILE A 159 -13.27 11.92 8.29
C ILE A 159 -14.30 11.89 9.42
N ASN A 160 -15.11 12.94 9.54
CA ASN A 160 -16.12 13.06 10.58
C ASN A 160 -17.25 11.99 10.49
N LYS A 161 -17.37 11.29 9.37
CA LYS A 161 -18.34 10.20 9.16
C LYS A 161 -17.76 8.82 9.51
N ILE A 162 -16.46 8.72 9.77
CA ILE A 162 -15.76 7.47 10.10
C ILE A 162 -15.89 7.12 11.60
N SER A 163 -16.30 8.07 12.42
CA SER A 163 -16.45 7.94 13.88
C SER A 163 -17.64 7.10 14.33
#